data_8161b5ba3c7953514c6c89e1942b4ee2
#
_entry.id   8161b5ba3c7953514c6c89e1942b4ee2
#
_cell.length_a   1.000
_cell.length_b   1.000
_cell.length_c   1.000
_cell.angle_alpha   90.00
_cell.angle_beta   90.00
_cell.angle_gamma   90.00
#
_symmetry.space_group_name_H-M   'P 1'
#
loop_
_entity.id
_entity.type
_entity.pdbx_description
1 polymer ?
#
loop_
_entity_poly.entity_id
_entity_poly.type
_entity_poly.pdbx_seq_one_letter_code
_entity_poly.pdbx_strand_id
1 'polypeptide(L)'
;MCRAFSGNVWYNNLLNVGSLIMTLIERADLFASVAHASIGQKRKYSGVDYIVHPRRVSAIVADNGGTEDMIAAALLHDVLEDTQVTGEMIAEVFGWKIHKLVVELTDVSKPEDGNRSKRKAMDAKKLSEVSKEAQIIKLADLIDNSDDIEANDPSFAKVFLKEKAHLIKIMTKVHDHALYPVAVGVVNGGK
;
A
#
# COMPACT_ATOMS: atom_id res chain seq x y z
N MET A 1 33.74 29.15 -10.23
CA MET A 1 33.59 28.41 -8.94
C MET A 1 32.11 28.49 -8.49
N CYS A 2 31.30 27.53 -8.90
CA CYS A 2 29.90 27.43 -8.44
C CYS A 2 29.90 26.61 -7.17
N ARG A 3 29.45 27.21 -6.06
CA ARG A 3 29.18 26.51 -4.81
C ARG A 3 27.89 25.70 -4.98
N ALA A 4 28.01 24.39 -4.83
CA ALA A 4 26.87 23.49 -4.70
C ALA A 4 26.10 23.89 -3.43
N PHE A 5 24.84 24.31 -3.60
CA PHE A 5 23.91 24.48 -2.47
C PHE A 5 23.48 23.09 -1.99
N SER A 6 23.86 22.75 -0.77
CA SER A 6 23.41 21.53 -0.09
C SER A 6 21.93 21.68 0.24
N GLY A 7 21.07 20.98 -0.51
CA GLY A 7 19.62 21.00 -0.37
C GLY A 7 19.06 20.46 0.96
N ASN A 8 19.92 19.93 1.83
CA ASN A 8 19.49 19.22 3.05
C ASN A 8 19.11 20.12 4.23
N VAL A 9 19.44 21.42 4.20
CA VAL A 9 19.17 22.34 5.32
C VAL A 9 17.75 22.87 5.29
N TRP A 10 17.15 23.00 4.11
CA TRP A 10 15.78 23.57 3.97
C TRP A 10 14.68 22.58 4.31
N TYR A 11 14.88 21.28 4.02
CA TYR A 11 13.88 20.24 4.34
C TYR A 11 13.73 20.02 5.85
N ASN A 12 14.84 20.04 6.59
CA ASN A 12 14.81 19.89 8.06
C ASN A 12 14.24 21.12 8.78
N ASN A 13 14.30 22.32 8.19
CA ASN A 13 13.75 23.53 8.78
C ASN A 13 12.24 23.74 8.51
N LEU A 14 11.68 23.18 7.44
CA LEU A 14 10.24 23.23 7.19
C LEU A 14 9.43 22.32 8.13
N LEU A 15 10.07 21.27 8.68
CA LEU A 15 9.46 20.38 9.67
C LEU A 15 9.54 20.91 11.12
N ASN A 16 10.14 22.08 11.32
CA ASN A 16 10.43 22.64 12.65
C ASN A 16 9.76 24.01 12.86
N VAL A 17 8.57 24.23 12.28
CA VAL A 17 7.79 25.44 12.57
C VAL A 17 6.85 25.18 13.74
N GLY A 18 7.35 25.42 14.95
CA GLY A 18 6.54 25.57 16.16
C GLY A 18 5.94 24.28 16.69
N SER A 19 6.67 23.55 17.51
CA SER A 19 6.19 22.62 18.57
C SER A 19 5.30 21.42 18.18
N LEU A 20 5.17 21.06 16.93
CA LEU A 20 4.52 19.80 16.50
C LEU A 20 5.51 19.01 15.66
N ILE A 21 6.30 18.17 16.32
CA ILE A 21 7.07 17.12 15.62
C ILE A 21 6.04 16.11 15.12
N MET A 22 5.80 16.09 13.81
CA MET A 22 4.93 15.09 13.19
C MET A 22 5.47 13.69 13.47
N THR A 23 4.60 12.80 13.90
CA THR A 23 4.90 11.37 14.03
C THR A 23 5.23 10.74 12.68
N LEU A 24 5.81 9.55 12.69
CA LEU A 24 6.07 8.79 11.48
C LEU A 24 4.80 8.57 10.65
N ILE A 25 3.70 8.22 11.31
CA ILE A 25 2.40 7.95 10.68
C ILE A 25 1.82 9.21 10.06
N GLU A 26 1.85 10.35 10.76
CA GLU A 26 1.38 11.65 10.23
C GLU A 26 2.19 12.09 9.01
N ARG A 27 3.51 11.89 9.01
CA ARG A 27 4.37 12.18 7.85
C ARG A 27 4.03 11.30 6.66
N ALA A 28 3.80 9.99 6.89
CA ALA A 28 3.44 9.05 5.84
C ALA A 28 2.06 9.40 5.24
N ASP A 29 1.08 9.75 6.08
CA ASP A 29 -0.25 10.18 5.64
C ASP A 29 -0.20 11.45 4.80
N LEU A 30 0.52 12.48 5.26
CA LEU A 30 0.68 13.72 4.50
C LEU A 30 1.39 13.47 3.16
N PHE A 31 2.47 12.68 3.17
CA PHE A 31 3.24 12.36 1.97
C PHE A 31 2.38 11.64 0.93
N ALA A 32 1.69 10.57 1.32
CA ALA A 32 0.80 9.83 0.43
C ALA A 32 -0.37 10.69 -0.07
N SER A 33 -0.96 11.52 0.81
CA SER A 33 -2.03 12.47 0.45
C SER A 33 -1.60 13.43 -0.65
N VAL A 34 -0.42 14.03 -0.51
CA VAL A 34 0.14 14.96 -1.49
C VAL A 34 0.50 14.23 -2.79
N ALA A 35 1.12 13.04 -2.71
CA ALA A 35 1.51 12.27 -3.89
C ALA A 35 0.31 11.90 -4.76
N HIS A 36 -0.74 11.31 -4.19
CA HIS A 36 -1.97 10.96 -4.92
C HIS A 36 -2.76 12.19 -5.39
N ALA A 37 -2.83 13.25 -4.58
CA ALA A 37 -3.50 14.50 -4.97
C ALA A 37 -2.78 15.20 -6.14
N SER A 38 -1.46 15.13 -6.22
CA SER A 38 -0.66 15.77 -7.29
C SER A 38 -1.01 15.28 -8.70
N ILE A 39 -1.52 14.05 -8.82
CA ILE A 39 -1.99 13.45 -10.07
C ILE A 39 -3.52 13.43 -10.18
N GLY A 40 -4.23 14.04 -9.22
CA GLY A 40 -5.70 14.09 -9.20
C GLY A 40 -6.37 12.74 -9.02
N GLN A 41 -5.70 11.77 -8.40
CA GLN A 41 -6.21 10.41 -8.26
C GLN A 41 -7.43 10.32 -7.35
N LYS A 42 -8.43 9.57 -7.78
CA LYS A 42 -9.69 9.35 -7.07
C LYS A 42 -10.01 7.85 -7.00
N ARG A 43 -10.80 7.46 -6.00
CA ARG A 43 -11.40 6.11 -5.96
C ARG A 43 -12.34 5.92 -7.15
N LYS A 44 -12.20 4.78 -7.82
CA LYS A 44 -12.90 4.48 -9.09
C LYS A 44 -14.42 4.61 -8.99
N TYR A 45 -15.01 4.12 -7.90
CA TYR A 45 -16.45 4.01 -7.77
C TYR A 45 -17.07 5.19 -7.01
N SER A 46 -16.46 5.61 -5.91
CA SER A 46 -17.01 6.69 -5.06
C SER A 46 -16.59 8.09 -5.51
N GLY A 47 -15.51 8.23 -6.29
CA GLY A 47 -14.98 9.53 -6.72
C GLY A 47 -14.31 10.34 -5.60
N VAL A 48 -14.23 9.83 -4.37
CA VAL A 48 -13.52 10.49 -3.26
C VAL A 48 -12.00 10.45 -3.47
N ASP A 49 -11.25 11.25 -2.72
CA ASP A 49 -9.80 11.29 -2.78
C ASP A 49 -9.20 9.90 -2.52
N TYR A 50 -8.19 9.52 -3.31
CA TYR A 50 -7.60 8.18 -3.25
C TYR A 50 -7.05 7.83 -1.88
N ILE A 51 -6.53 8.81 -1.13
CA ILE A 51 -5.94 8.62 0.19
C ILE A 51 -6.88 7.94 1.20
N VAL A 52 -8.19 7.96 0.97
CA VAL A 52 -9.16 7.27 1.83
C VAL A 52 -8.87 5.77 1.90
N HIS A 53 -8.44 5.15 0.78
CA HIS A 53 -8.06 3.73 0.74
C HIS A 53 -6.79 3.45 1.56
N PRO A 54 -5.63 4.07 1.32
CA PRO A 54 -4.45 3.87 2.18
C PRO A 54 -4.70 4.10 3.67
N ARG A 55 -5.53 5.08 4.03
CA ARG A 55 -5.92 5.32 5.43
C ARG A 55 -6.72 4.16 6.02
N ARG A 56 -7.66 3.57 5.28
CA ARG A 56 -8.40 2.38 5.73
C ARG A 56 -7.49 1.17 5.87
N VAL A 57 -6.61 0.94 4.89
CA VAL A 57 -5.62 -0.14 4.95
C VAL A 57 -4.72 0.02 6.18
N SER A 58 -4.21 1.22 6.44
CA SER A 58 -3.38 1.50 7.61
C SER A 58 -4.12 1.30 8.93
N ALA A 59 -5.40 1.67 9.00
CA ALA A 59 -6.24 1.44 10.18
C ALA A 59 -6.45 -0.07 10.43
N ILE A 60 -6.75 -0.86 9.38
CA ILE A 60 -6.86 -2.32 9.50
C ILE A 60 -5.55 -2.92 10.03
N VAL A 61 -4.39 -2.47 9.52
CA VAL A 61 -3.08 -2.92 9.99
C VAL A 61 -2.86 -2.56 11.47
N ALA A 62 -3.20 -1.32 11.87
CA ALA A 62 -3.06 -0.86 13.25
C ALA A 62 -3.95 -1.65 14.22
N ASP A 63 -5.21 -1.86 13.88
CA ASP A 63 -6.19 -2.58 14.69
C ASP A 63 -5.82 -4.06 14.88
N ASN A 64 -4.95 -4.60 14.02
CA ASN A 64 -4.47 -5.98 14.07
C ASN A 64 -3.00 -6.11 14.51
N GLY A 65 -2.50 -5.14 15.27
CA GLY A 65 -1.21 -5.20 15.94
C GLY A 65 0.00 -4.88 15.05
N GLY A 66 -0.21 -4.19 13.94
CA GLY A 66 0.87 -3.72 13.08
C GLY A 66 1.79 -2.72 13.77
N THR A 67 3.08 -2.79 13.48
CA THR A 67 4.07 -1.82 13.98
C THR A 67 3.90 -0.46 13.28
N GLU A 68 4.47 0.61 13.86
CA GLU A 68 4.47 1.94 13.22
C GLU A 68 5.03 1.92 11.79
N ASP A 69 6.09 1.12 11.55
CA ASP A 69 6.66 0.96 10.20
C ASP A 69 5.66 0.29 9.22
N MET A 70 4.89 -0.70 9.69
CA MET A 70 3.86 -1.35 8.88
C MET A 70 2.70 -0.40 8.59
N ILE A 71 2.26 0.39 9.57
CA ILE A 71 1.19 1.38 9.42
C ILE A 71 1.62 2.47 8.43
N ALA A 72 2.86 2.98 8.54
CA ALA A 72 3.42 3.94 7.60
C ALA A 72 3.57 3.34 6.19
N ALA A 73 4.06 2.09 6.07
CA ALA A 73 4.14 1.41 4.78
C ALA A 73 2.76 1.16 4.16
N ALA A 74 1.73 0.89 4.96
CA ALA A 74 0.35 0.76 4.51
C ALA A 74 -0.21 2.08 3.94
N LEU A 75 0.15 3.23 4.52
CA LEU A 75 -0.20 4.54 3.97
C LEU A 75 0.50 4.82 2.62
N LEU A 76 1.68 4.24 2.41
CA LEU A 76 2.55 4.49 1.26
C LEU A 76 2.47 3.39 0.17
N HIS A 77 1.69 2.32 0.37
CA HIS A 77 1.80 1.09 -0.42
C HIS A 77 1.59 1.26 -1.93
N ASP A 78 0.74 2.21 -2.34
CA ASP A 78 0.41 2.46 -3.74
C ASP A 78 1.20 3.63 -4.37
N VAL A 79 1.99 4.40 -3.58
CA VAL A 79 2.63 5.62 -4.11
C VAL A 79 3.65 5.34 -5.21
N LEU A 80 4.36 4.19 -5.15
CA LEU A 80 5.34 3.80 -6.18
C LEU A 80 4.67 3.32 -7.46
N GLU A 81 3.47 2.73 -7.38
CA GLU A 81 2.74 2.24 -8.54
C GLU A 81 2.00 3.37 -9.27
N ASP A 82 1.39 4.26 -8.51
CA ASP A 82 0.39 5.18 -9.04
C ASP A 82 0.91 6.60 -9.25
N THR A 83 2.03 6.99 -8.64
CA THR A 83 2.49 8.38 -8.64
C THR A 83 3.90 8.56 -9.23
N GLN A 84 4.46 9.77 -9.16
CA GLN A 84 5.82 10.06 -9.59
C GLN A 84 6.86 9.84 -8.46
N VAL A 85 6.45 9.30 -7.32
CA VAL A 85 7.34 9.00 -6.19
C VAL A 85 8.25 7.84 -6.55
N THR A 86 9.56 7.98 -6.25
CA THR A 86 10.55 6.93 -6.47
C THR A 86 10.90 6.22 -5.16
N GLY A 87 11.48 5.01 -5.28
CA GLY A 87 11.95 4.26 -4.12
C GLY A 87 13.02 5.03 -3.32
N GLU A 88 13.90 5.78 -4.01
CA GLU A 88 14.93 6.61 -3.38
C GLU A 88 14.28 7.70 -2.51
N MET A 89 13.22 8.35 -2.97
CA MET A 89 12.48 9.36 -2.18
C MET A 89 11.88 8.74 -0.92
N ILE A 90 11.31 7.54 -1.01
CA ILE A 90 10.80 6.81 0.17
C ILE A 90 11.95 6.49 1.14
N ALA A 91 13.09 5.98 0.63
CA ALA A 91 14.24 5.64 1.46
C ALA A 91 14.84 6.88 2.16
N GLU A 92 14.90 8.01 1.49
CA GLU A 92 15.43 9.27 2.04
C GLU A 92 14.53 9.83 3.15
N VAL A 93 13.20 9.81 2.95
CA VAL A 93 12.24 10.43 3.88
C VAL A 93 11.88 9.51 5.05
N PHE A 94 11.74 8.20 4.80
CA PHE A 94 11.20 7.23 5.75
C PHE A 94 12.20 6.14 6.17
N GLY A 95 13.36 6.08 5.54
CA GLY A 95 14.39 5.07 5.82
C GLY A 95 14.16 3.74 5.10
N TRP A 96 15.21 2.89 5.13
CA TRP A 96 15.28 1.66 4.35
C TRP A 96 14.26 0.60 4.75
N LYS A 97 13.81 0.59 6.00
CA LYS A 97 12.84 -0.41 6.48
C LYS A 97 11.47 -0.21 5.85
N ILE A 98 10.97 1.03 5.83
CA ILE A 98 9.69 1.37 5.19
C ILE A 98 9.81 1.26 3.68
N HIS A 99 10.90 1.77 3.08
CA HIS A 99 11.20 1.60 1.66
C HIS A 99 11.10 0.13 1.23
N LYS A 100 11.75 -0.78 1.98
CA LYS A 100 11.70 -2.21 1.69
C LYS A 100 10.27 -2.74 1.69
N LEU A 101 9.45 -2.41 2.70
CA LEU A 101 8.06 -2.84 2.78
C LEU A 101 7.24 -2.33 1.59
N VAL A 102 7.38 -1.05 1.23
CA VAL A 102 6.67 -0.45 0.08
C VAL A 102 7.08 -1.13 -1.23
N VAL A 103 8.37 -1.36 -1.45
CA VAL A 103 8.88 -2.09 -2.63
C VAL A 103 8.37 -3.54 -2.66
N GLU A 104 8.29 -4.22 -1.52
CA GLU A 104 7.72 -5.57 -1.43
C GLU A 104 6.24 -5.61 -1.82
N LEU A 105 5.48 -4.54 -1.57
CA LEU A 105 4.06 -4.42 -1.89
C LEU A 105 3.80 -4.04 -3.35
N THR A 106 4.71 -3.29 -3.98
CA THR A 106 4.60 -2.79 -5.37
C THR A 106 4.59 -3.94 -6.38
N ASP A 107 3.65 -3.96 -7.32
CA ASP A 107 3.58 -4.97 -8.40
C ASP A 107 4.87 -4.93 -9.25
N VAL A 108 5.33 -6.09 -9.73
CA VAL A 108 6.53 -6.19 -10.59
C VAL A 108 6.18 -6.29 -12.06
N SER A 109 4.95 -6.68 -12.36
CA SER A 109 4.51 -6.86 -13.73
C SER A 109 4.25 -5.53 -14.43
N LYS A 110 4.55 -5.50 -15.73
CA LYS A 110 4.35 -4.35 -16.60
C LYS A 110 3.37 -4.69 -17.72
N PRO A 111 2.77 -3.70 -18.40
CA PRO A 111 1.84 -3.96 -19.51
C PRO A 111 2.41 -4.87 -20.60
N GLU A 112 3.72 -4.78 -20.90
CA GLU A 112 4.43 -5.57 -21.89
C GLU A 112 4.66 -7.04 -21.50
N ASP A 113 4.50 -7.40 -20.23
CA ASP A 113 4.69 -8.79 -19.75
C ASP A 113 3.57 -9.75 -20.21
N GLY A 114 2.50 -9.22 -20.79
CA GLY A 114 1.43 -10.00 -21.36
C GLY A 114 0.04 -9.67 -20.83
N ASN A 115 -0.89 -10.64 -20.94
CA ASN A 115 -2.27 -10.44 -20.52
C ASN A 115 -2.40 -10.38 -18.98
N ARG A 116 -3.60 -9.95 -18.49
CA ARG A 116 -3.90 -9.79 -17.06
C ARG A 116 -3.54 -11.05 -16.26
N SER A 117 -3.90 -12.24 -16.75
CA SER A 117 -3.66 -13.50 -16.02
C SER A 117 -2.17 -13.75 -15.79
N LYS A 118 -1.34 -13.54 -16.82
CA LYS A 118 0.11 -13.69 -16.70
C LYS A 118 0.72 -12.68 -15.75
N ARG A 119 0.31 -11.42 -15.86
CA ARG A 119 0.79 -10.35 -14.96
C ARG A 119 0.43 -10.64 -13.50
N LYS A 120 -0.82 -10.99 -13.22
CA LYS A 120 -1.25 -11.34 -11.84
C LYS A 120 -0.57 -12.58 -11.29
N ALA A 121 -0.17 -13.54 -12.14
CA ALA A 121 0.63 -14.67 -11.70
C ALA A 121 2.07 -14.25 -11.31
N MET A 122 2.68 -13.29 -12.03
CA MET A 122 3.99 -12.74 -11.68
C MET A 122 3.95 -11.99 -10.35
N ASP A 123 2.97 -11.11 -10.17
CA ASP A 123 2.78 -10.34 -8.94
C ASP A 123 2.50 -11.27 -7.74
N ALA A 124 1.64 -12.27 -7.94
CA ALA A 124 1.33 -13.27 -6.92
C ALA A 124 2.58 -14.08 -6.51
N LYS A 125 3.42 -14.48 -7.48
CA LYS A 125 4.68 -15.16 -7.19
C LYS A 125 5.57 -14.29 -6.31
N LYS A 126 5.78 -13.01 -6.67
CA LYS A 126 6.54 -12.07 -5.84
C LYS A 126 5.98 -12.00 -4.42
N LEU A 127 4.66 -11.79 -4.28
CA LEU A 127 4.00 -11.66 -2.98
C LEU A 127 4.11 -12.92 -2.11
N SER A 128 4.29 -14.10 -2.70
CA SER A 128 4.54 -15.33 -1.92
C SER A 128 5.91 -15.33 -1.24
N GLU A 129 6.87 -14.57 -1.75
CA GLU A 129 8.27 -14.56 -1.31
C GLU A 129 8.60 -13.40 -0.34
N VAL A 130 7.81 -12.31 -0.34
CA VAL A 130 8.04 -11.11 0.50
C VAL A 130 7.93 -11.39 2.01
N SER A 131 8.26 -10.40 2.84
CA SER A 131 8.21 -10.48 4.30
C SER A 131 6.79 -10.79 4.81
N LYS A 132 6.69 -11.30 6.07
CA LYS A 132 5.40 -11.51 6.75
C LYS A 132 4.66 -10.19 6.91
N GLU A 133 5.37 -9.12 7.24
CA GLU A 133 4.85 -7.77 7.40
C GLU A 133 4.19 -7.26 6.11
N ALA A 134 4.85 -7.40 4.97
CA ALA A 134 4.28 -7.03 3.68
C ALA A 134 3.04 -7.87 3.33
N GLN A 135 3.06 -9.18 3.62
CA GLN A 135 1.88 -10.02 3.41
C GLN A 135 0.70 -9.61 4.31
N ILE A 136 0.93 -9.18 5.56
CA ILE A 136 -0.13 -8.65 6.44
C ILE A 136 -0.74 -7.39 5.85
N ILE A 137 0.08 -6.43 5.40
CA ILE A 137 -0.40 -5.22 4.74
C ILE A 137 -1.22 -5.57 3.49
N LYS A 138 -0.78 -6.55 2.70
CA LYS A 138 -1.51 -6.99 1.50
C LYS A 138 -2.85 -7.66 1.82
N LEU A 139 -2.99 -8.36 2.96
CA LEU A 139 -4.31 -8.84 3.42
C LEU A 139 -5.25 -7.67 3.74
N ALA A 140 -4.74 -6.62 4.41
CA ALA A 140 -5.53 -5.44 4.73
C ALA A 140 -5.99 -4.68 3.47
N ASP A 141 -5.10 -4.50 2.48
CA ASP A 141 -5.42 -3.94 1.16
C ASP A 141 -6.50 -4.75 0.43
N LEU A 142 -6.38 -6.07 0.44
CA LEU A 142 -7.35 -6.96 -0.16
C LEU A 142 -8.73 -6.81 0.49
N ILE A 143 -8.81 -6.73 1.82
CA ILE A 143 -10.07 -6.58 2.56
C ILE A 143 -10.76 -5.27 2.16
N ASP A 144 -10.06 -4.11 2.23
CA ASP A 144 -10.67 -2.81 1.88
C ASP A 144 -11.12 -2.74 0.42
N ASN A 145 -10.31 -3.25 -0.52
CA ASN A 145 -10.67 -3.27 -1.93
C ASN A 145 -11.85 -4.20 -2.25
N SER A 146 -11.98 -5.33 -1.55
CA SER A 146 -13.08 -6.26 -1.77
C SER A 146 -14.43 -5.64 -1.43
N ASP A 147 -14.52 -4.93 -0.31
CA ASP A 147 -15.75 -4.24 0.10
C ASP A 147 -16.22 -3.21 -0.94
N ASP A 148 -15.28 -2.40 -1.47
CA ASP A 148 -15.59 -1.37 -2.46
C ASP A 148 -16.02 -1.99 -3.81
N ILE A 149 -15.34 -3.05 -4.26
CA ILE A 149 -15.62 -3.72 -5.54
C ILE A 149 -16.93 -4.51 -5.47
N GLU A 150 -17.19 -5.24 -4.40
CA GLU A 150 -18.43 -6.00 -4.24
C GLU A 150 -19.66 -5.09 -4.23
N ALA A 151 -19.56 -3.93 -3.56
CA ALA A 151 -20.65 -2.98 -3.48
C ALA A 151 -20.97 -2.30 -4.81
N ASN A 152 -19.96 -2.07 -5.66
CA ASN A 152 -20.09 -1.18 -6.82
C ASN A 152 -19.95 -1.88 -8.18
N ASP A 153 -19.30 -3.06 -8.26
CA ASP A 153 -19.10 -3.82 -9.50
C ASP A 153 -19.18 -5.34 -9.25
N PRO A 154 -20.39 -5.87 -8.97
CA PRO A 154 -20.58 -7.29 -8.65
C PRO A 154 -20.12 -8.25 -9.76
N SER A 155 -20.10 -7.78 -11.01
CA SER A 155 -19.66 -8.59 -12.15
C SER A 155 -18.13 -8.79 -12.13
N PHE A 156 -17.40 -7.72 -11.88
CA PHE A 156 -15.94 -7.76 -11.73
C PHE A 156 -15.53 -8.40 -10.40
N ALA A 157 -16.32 -8.23 -9.34
CA ALA A 157 -16.08 -8.83 -8.03
C ALA A 157 -15.81 -10.35 -8.13
N LYS A 158 -16.57 -11.08 -8.95
CA LYS A 158 -16.38 -12.53 -9.14
C LYS A 158 -14.98 -12.89 -9.66
N VAL A 159 -14.46 -12.11 -10.60
CA VAL A 159 -13.10 -12.31 -11.14
C VAL A 159 -12.06 -11.91 -10.11
N PHE A 160 -12.25 -10.76 -9.50
CA PHE A 160 -11.36 -10.20 -8.48
C PHE A 160 -11.20 -11.15 -7.29
N LEU A 161 -12.31 -11.61 -6.69
CA LEU A 161 -12.30 -12.50 -5.53
C LEU A 161 -11.65 -13.86 -5.86
N LYS A 162 -11.86 -14.40 -7.08
CA LYS A 162 -11.19 -15.61 -7.52
C LYS A 162 -9.66 -15.45 -7.61
N GLU A 163 -9.19 -14.32 -8.15
CA GLU A 163 -7.77 -13.98 -8.19
C GLU A 163 -7.20 -13.86 -6.76
N LYS A 164 -7.94 -13.19 -5.87
CA LYS A 164 -7.52 -12.97 -4.47
C LYS A 164 -7.56 -14.25 -3.63
N ALA A 165 -8.49 -15.16 -3.87
CA ALA A 165 -8.51 -16.48 -3.23
C ALA A 165 -7.26 -17.31 -3.55
N HIS A 166 -6.75 -17.22 -4.79
CA HIS A 166 -5.47 -17.82 -5.13
C HIS A 166 -4.30 -17.13 -4.39
N LEU A 167 -4.27 -15.80 -4.38
CA LEU A 167 -3.23 -15.01 -3.72
C LEU A 167 -3.13 -15.34 -2.22
N ILE A 168 -4.25 -15.39 -1.50
CA ILE A 168 -4.29 -15.70 -0.06
C ILE A 168 -3.66 -17.07 0.22
N LYS A 169 -3.93 -18.07 -0.61
CA LYS A 169 -3.39 -19.44 -0.43
C LYS A 169 -1.87 -19.49 -0.51
N ILE A 170 -1.26 -18.68 -1.38
CA ILE A 170 0.19 -18.68 -1.57
C ILE A 170 0.95 -17.76 -0.61
N MET A 171 0.27 -16.85 0.08
CA MET A 171 0.85 -16.02 1.15
C MET A 171 0.96 -16.82 2.45
N THR A 172 1.86 -17.79 2.49
CA THR A 172 1.93 -18.78 3.58
C THR A 172 2.46 -18.24 4.91
N LYS A 173 3.12 -17.07 4.90
CA LYS A 173 3.71 -16.50 6.11
C LYS A 173 2.67 -15.84 7.05
N VAL A 174 1.41 -15.72 6.61
CA VAL A 174 0.34 -15.05 7.35
C VAL A 174 -0.83 -15.97 7.73
N HIS A 175 -0.70 -17.28 7.52
CA HIS A 175 -1.78 -18.21 7.84
C HIS A 175 -2.11 -18.27 9.34
N ASP A 176 -1.19 -17.87 10.21
CA ASP A 176 -1.34 -17.75 11.67
C ASP A 176 -1.78 -16.34 12.12
N HIS A 177 -1.94 -15.39 11.19
CA HIS A 177 -2.28 -14.01 11.52
C HIS A 177 -3.80 -13.80 11.60
N ALA A 178 -4.27 -12.91 12.50
CA ALA A 178 -5.70 -12.66 12.73
C ALA A 178 -6.45 -12.18 11.47
N LEU A 179 -5.80 -11.46 10.56
CA LEU A 179 -6.39 -11.02 9.29
C LEU A 179 -6.61 -12.17 8.29
N TYR A 180 -5.91 -13.29 8.42
CA TYR A 180 -6.01 -14.38 7.45
C TYR A 180 -7.43 -14.97 7.37
N PRO A 181 -8.08 -15.39 8.47
CA PRO A 181 -9.45 -15.90 8.40
C PRO A 181 -10.45 -14.83 7.92
N VAL A 182 -10.23 -13.55 8.21
CA VAL A 182 -11.06 -12.44 7.70
C VAL A 182 -10.96 -12.36 6.18
N ALA A 183 -9.74 -12.31 5.65
CA ALA A 183 -9.51 -12.28 4.21
C ALA A 183 -10.06 -13.53 3.48
N VAL A 184 -9.94 -14.70 4.10
CA VAL A 184 -10.55 -15.96 3.58
C VAL A 184 -12.07 -15.86 3.56
N GLY A 185 -12.68 -15.29 4.59
CA GLY A 185 -14.12 -15.01 4.64
C GLY A 185 -14.56 -14.12 3.48
N VAL A 186 -13.89 -12.98 3.32
CA VAL A 186 -14.16 -12.01 2.25
C VAL A 186 -14.13 -12.66 0.86
N VAL A 187 -13.05 -13.40 0.51
CA VAL A 187 -12.93 -13.99 -0.83
C VAL A 187 -13.90 -15.15 -1.09
N ASN A 188 -14.50 -15.72 -0.05
CA ASN A 188 -15.53 -16.75 -0.16
C ASN A 188 -16.97 -16.20 -0.10
N GLY A 189 -17.14 -14.87 -0.13
CA GLY A 189 -18.44 -14.23 -0.10
C GLY A 189 -19.11 -14.21 1.29
N GLY A 190 -18.31 -14.40 2.35
CA GLY A 190 -18.76 -14.25 3.75
C GLY A 190 -18.50 -12.81 4.22
N LYS A 191 -19.57 -12.13 4.60
CA LYS A 191 -19.52 -10.89 5.39
C LYS A 191 -19.58 -11.22 6.87
#